data_8162bea5d3209ae2e732bbac2cc94673
#
_entry.id   8162bea5d3209ae2e732bbac2cc94673
#
_cell.length_a   1.000
_cell.length_b   1.000
_cell.length_c   1.000
_cell.angle_alpha   90.00
_cell.angle_beta   90.00
_cell.angle_gamma   90.00
#
_symmetry.space_group_name_H-M   'P 1'
#
loop_
_entity.id
_entity.type
_entity.pdbx_description
1 polymer ?
#
loop_
_entity_poly.entity_id
_entity_poly.type
_entity_poly.pdbx_seq_one_letter_code
_entity_poly.pdbx_strand_id
1 'polypeptide(L)'
;MTPHPLRSAPPAPVRLRLYAWAAGLFLGALEGALAIGVVGARGGALPLVGVVGAAMVLGTVAGRPLARHLGRRRTGLVMVVLAAAGAGLAAGLDGIPVLIGAGLAGLASGGMLVVAPLVCHELSLRGHKRLMPQVMALGPAGAGVVALAAWWSPVRVPTAWGVLGGAALIYLVCVLRLPESPVWLVGQCRDVEAFEALRRLHGTLEASVAIDWTRLDAEMLAEQQDLTPADLRVPQVRSAVLTGAVLILAQEAPLGAAALVLAPLVVADLGLGSGAIAVSAMTWVGWTLLALALVTRVERLRFLRVVLGTVVAVLGATFLVTGLTLGGVGGAWTIVVSLTILVASQSVLVLPACQGAIDPRIPPWLVEAQRRASATGGALARAGVLIAALLVVIHLGTSVLCWVAFALSLVSVVVVLLRLPRELKV
;
A
#
# COMPACT_ATOMS: atom_id res chain seq x y z
N MET A 1 36.33 -18.68 -8.62
CA MET A 1 35.49 -18.11 -9.69
C MET A 1 34.95 -16.78 -9.17
N THR A 2 35.53 -15.66 -9.60
CA THR A 2 35.04 -14.33 -9.26
C THR A 2 33.68 -14.12 -9.91
N PRO A 3 32.67 -13.71 -9.17
CA PRO A 3 31.38 -13.43 -9.78
C PRO A 3 31.55 -12.26 -10.75
N HIS A 4 31.31 -12.51 -12.02
CA HIS A 4 31.22 -11.46 -13.04
C HIS A 4 30.27 -10.35 -12.54
N PRO A 5 30.68 -9.08 -12.56
CA PRO A 5 29.77 -7.99 -12.22
C PRO A 5 28.61 -8.07 -13.22
N LEU A 6 27.45 -8.46 -12.74
CA LEU A 6 26.21 -8.41 -13.50
C LEU A 6 26.08 -6.98 -14.04
N ARG A 7 26.31 -6.81 -15.33
CA ARG A 7 26.02 -5.58 -16.07
C ARG A 7 24.63 -5.12 -15.61
N SER A 8 24.50 -3.85 -15.35
CA SER A 8 23.24 -3.20 -14.97
C SER A 8 22.09 -3.87 -15.70
N ALA A 9 21.25 -4.56 -14.94
CA ALA A 9 20.15 -5.33 -15.51
C ALA A 9 19.33 -4.44 -16.46
N PRO A 10 18.95 -4.94 -17.63
CA PRO A 10 18.16 -4.16 -18.59
C PRO A 10 16.91 -3.61 -17.92
N PRO A 11 16.42 -2.45 -18.36
CA PRO A 11 15.23 -1.84 -17.76
C PRO A 11 14.04 -2.80 -17.88
N ALA A 12 13.25 -2.91 -16.84
CA ALA A 12 12.07 -3.76 -16.80
C ALA A 12 11.22 -3.56 -18.08
N PRO A 13 10.69 -4.62 -18.70
CA PRO A 13 9.94 -4.52 -19.93
C PRO A 13 8.74 -3.59 -19.76
N VAL A 14 8.39 -2.86 -20.79
CA VAL A 14 7.32 -1.85 -20.78
C VAL A 14 6.01 -2.41 -20.23
N ARG A 15 5.68 -3.67 -20.53
CA ARG A 15 4.47 -4.35 -20.04
C ARG A 15 4.45 -4.48 -18.51
N LEU A 16 5.57 -4.80 -17.90
CA LEU A 16 5.67 -4.96 -16.45
C LEU A 16 5.55 -3.61 -15.74
N ARG A 17 6.14 -2.56 -16.32
CA ARG A 17 6.00 -1.19 -15.83
C ARG A 17 4.56 -0.71 -15.92
N LEU A 18 3.90 -0.92 -17.05
CA LEU A 18 2.48 -0.56 -17.22
C LEU A 18 1.59 -1.27 -16.21
N TYR A 19 1.85 -2.55 -15.94
CA TYR A 19 1.12 -3.27 -14.90
C TYR A 19 1.35 -2.69 -13.51
N ALA A 20 2.59 -2.43 -13.14
CA ALA A 20 2.92 -1.87 -11.83
C ALA A 20 2.25 -0.49 -11.64
N TRP A 21 2.25 0.34 -12.68
CA TRP A 21 1.57 1.63 -12.69
C TRP A 21 0.06 1.48 -12.58
N ALA A 22 -0.54 0.60 -13.38
CA ALA A 22 -1.97 0.33 -13.32
C ALA A 22 -2.40 -0.20 -11.95
N ALA A 23 -1.62 -1.10 -11.35
CA ALA A 23 -1.88 -1.64 -10.01
C ALA A 23 -1.81 -0.53 -8.94
N GLY A 24 -0.80 0.34 -9.00
CA GLY A 24 -0.67 1.46 -8.05
C GLY A 24 -1.82 2.46 -8.17
N LEU A 25 -2.15 2.87 -9.38
CA LEU A 25 -3.27 3.78 -9.64
C LEU A 25 -4.62 3.16 -9.23
N PHE A 26 -4.80 1.86 -9.48
CA PHE A 26 -6.01 1.16 -9.09
C PHE A 26 -6.16 1.06 -7.56
N LEU A 27 -5.09 0.74 -6.84
CA LEU A 27 -5.08 0.75 -5.37
C LEU A 27 -5.43 2.13 -4.80
N GLY A 28 -4.84 3.18 -5.36
CA GLY A 28 -5.16 4.54 -4.96
C GLY A 28 -6.60 4.94 -5.29
N ALA A 29 -7.13 4.51 -6.44
CA ALA A 29 -8.52 4.75 -6.80
C ALA A 29 -9.49 4.06 -5.83
N LEU A 30 -9.18 2.83 -5.38
CA LEU A 30 -9.93 2.13 -4.35
C LEU A 30 -9.95 2.93 -3.03
N GLU A 31 -8.79 3.32 -2.54
CA GLU A 31 -8.67 4.09 -1.30
C GLU A 31 -9.38 5.45 -1.40
N GLY A 32 -9.23 6.14 -2.53
CA GLY A 32 -9.87 7.43 -2.78
C GLY A 32 -11.39 7.34 -2.85
N ALA A 33 -11.93 6.32 -3.53
CA ALA A 33 -13.37 6.11 -3.62
C ALA A 33 -13.98 5.76 -2.25
N LEU A 34 -13.30 4.92 -1.46
CA LEU A 34 -13.71 4.62 -0.08
C LEU A 34 -13.71 5.88 0.79
N ALA A 35 -12.69 6.73 0.67
CA ALA A 35 -12.60 7.99 1.41
C ALA A 35 -13.75 8.95 1.07
N ILE A 36 -14.04 9.15 -0.21
CA ILE A 36 -15.15 10.01 -0.67
C ILE A 36 -16.51 9.42 -0.28
N GLY A 37 -16.65 8.09 -0.34
CA GLY A 37 -17.86 7.40 0.10
C GLY A 37 -18.15 7.62 1.59
N VAL A 38 -17.13 7.59 2.44
CA VAL A 38 -17.25 7.89 3.87
C VAL A 38 -17.68 9.34 4.12
N VAL A 39 -17.14 10.30 3.38
CA VAL A 39 -17.55 11.72 3.47
C VAL A 39 -19.02 11.90 3.07
N GLY A 40 -19.45 11.20 2.02
CA GLY A 40 -20.86 11.26 1.55
C GLY A 40 -21.87 10.70 2.55
N ALA A 41 -21.46 9.75 3.37
CA ALA A 41 -22.31 9.06 4.34
C ALA A 41 -22.41 9.78 5.71
N ARG A 42 -22.29 11.10 5.78
CA ARG A 42 -22.16 11.92 7.01
C ARG A 42 -22.98 11.48 8.22
N GLY A 43 -24.24 11.03 8.04
CA GLY A 43 -25.10 10.53 9.13
C GLY A 43 -24.96 9.04 9.43
N GLY A 44 -24.32 8.26 8.54
CA GLY A 44 -24.13 6.79 8.64
C GLY A 44 -22.67 6.36 8.47
N ALA A 45 -21.72 7.26 8.70
CA ALA A 45 -20.30 6.99 8.44
C ALA A 45 -19.72 5.86 9.31
N LEU A 46 -20.17 5.73 10.57
CA LEU A 46 -19.66 4.73 11.50
C LEU A 46 -19.89 3.28 11.01
N PRO A 47 -21.12 2.85 10.66
CA PRO A 47 -21.31 1.50 10.13
C PRO A 47 -20.59 1.28 8.79
N LEU A 48 -20.54 2.29 7.91
CA LEU A 48 -19.80 2.20 6.64
C LEU A 48 -18.33 1.94 6.87
N VAL A 49 -17.71 2.67 7.78
CA VAL A 49 -16.30 2.53 8.13
C VAL A 49 -16.02 1.18 8.79
N GLY A 50 -16.88 0.75 9.70
CA GLY A 50 -16.77 -0.56 10.31
C GLY A 50 -16.80 -1.69 9.26
N VAL A 51 -17.74 -1.62 8.32
CA VAL A 51 -17.86 -2.59 7.22
C VAL A 51 -16.63 -2.57 6.32
N VAL A 52 -16.18 -1.38 5.90
CA VAL A 52 -14.97 -1.22 5.05
C VAL A 52 -13.74 -1.76 5.77
N GLY A 53 -13.52 -1.36 7.03
CA GLY A 53 -12.35 -1.80 7.81
C GLY A 53 -12.34 -3.31 8.02
N ALA A 54 -13.45 -3.91 8.43
CA ALA A 54 -13.58 -5.36 8.57
C ALA A 54 -13.36 -6.09 7.24
N ALA A 55 -13.93 -5.59 6.15
CA ALA A 55 -13.75 -6.15 4.81
C ALA A 55 -12.29 -6.04 4.34
N MET A 56 -11.59 -4.94 4.60
CA MET A 56 -10.16 -4.81 4.31
C MET A 56 -9.32 -5.83 5.07
N VAL A 57 -9.60 -6.05 6.35
CA VAL A 57 -8.93 -7.10 7.15
C VAL A 57 -9.17 -8.47 6.52
N LEU A 58 -10.43 -8.81 6.22
CA LEU A 58 -10.77 -10.08 5.57
C LEU A 58 -10.08 -10.24 4.22
N GLY A 59 -10.07 -9.20 3.38
CA GLY A 59 -9.38 -9.19 2.10
C GLY A 59 -7.87 -9.42 2.24
N THR A 60 -7.25 -8.80 3.23
CA THR A 60 -5.83 -8.98 3.52
C THR A 60 -5.50 -10.41 3.96
N VAL A 61 -6.30 -10.96 4.86
CA VAL A 61 -6.11 -12.34 5.35
C VAL A 61 -6.39 -13.35 4.24
N ALA A 62 -7.45 -13.15 3.46
CA ALA A 62 -7.85 -14.06 2.38
C ALA A 62 -7.00 -13.94 1.11
N GLY A 63 -6.45 -12.75 0.82
CA GLY A 63 -5.74 -12.47 -0.43
C GLY A 63 -4.57 -13.40 -0.69
N ARG A 64 -3.83 -13.75 0.36
CA ARG A 64 -2.65 -14.62 0.23
C ARG A 64 -2.98 -16.09 0.02
N PRO A 65 -3.82 -16.75 0.82
CA PRO A 65 -4.22 -18.13 0.55
C PRO A 65 -4.90 -18.24 -0.81
N LEU A 66 -5.75 -17.29 -1.20
CA LEU A 66 -6.32 -17.26 -2.55
C LEU A 66 -5.23 -17.21 -3.64
N ALA A 67 -4.22 -16.36 -3.48
CA ALA A 67 -3.13 -16.26 -4.44
C ALA A 67 -2.28 -17.54 -4.50
N ARG A 68 -2.17 -18.31 -3.42
CA ARG A 68 -1.50 -19.62 -3.41
C ARG A 68 -2.31 -20.69 -4.16
N HIS A 69 -3.61 -20.75 -3.93
CA HIS A 69 -4.45 -21.79 -4.51
C HIS A 69 -4.89 -21.51 -5.95
N LEU A 70 -5.38 -20.31 -6.24
CA LEU A 70 -5.91 -19.93 -7.54
C LEU A 70 -4.83 -19.43 -8.52
N GLY A 71 -3.67 -19.05 -8.02
CA GLY A 71 -2.66 -18.30 -8.77
C GLY A 71 -2.81 -16.78 -8.59
N ARG A 72 -1.75 -16.05 -8.93
CA ARG A 72 -1.67 -14.61 -8.66
C ARG A 72 -2.56 -13.82 -9.59
N ARG A 73 -2.54 -14.17 -10.88
CA ARG A 73 -3.37 -13.53 -11.91
C ARG A 73 -4.86 -13.70 -11.63
N ARG A 74 -5.29 -14.93 -11.34
CA ARG A 74 -6.70 -15.20 -11.07
C ARG A 74 -7.18 -14.49 -9.81
N THR A 75 -6.36 -14.47 -8.76
CA THR A 75 -6.70 -13.72 -7.54
C THR A 75 -6.81 -12.24 -7.83
N GLY A 76 -5.89 -11.67 -8.62
CA GLY A 76 -6.00 -10.27 -9.07
C GLY A 76 -7.31 -10.00 -9.81
N LEU A 77 -7.72 -10.90 -10.72
CA LEU A 77 -9.00 -10.81 -11.44
C LEU A 77 -10.20 -10.82 -10.48
N VAL A 78 -10.21 -11.73 -9.50
CA VAL A 78 -11.28 -11.78 -8.48
C VAL A 78 -11.37 -10.45 -7.74
N MET A 79 -10.25 -9.89 -7.29
CA MET A 79 -10.23 -8.61 -6.57
C MET A 79 -10.74 -7.46 -7.44
N VAL A 80 -10.37 -7.41 -8.71
CA VAL A 80 -10.86 -6.39 -9.66
C VAL A 80 -12.36 -6.50 -9.88
N VAL A 81 -12.87 -7.72 -10.04
CA VAL A 81 -14.32 -7.95 -10.22
C VAL A 81 -15.08 -7.52 -8.95
N LEU A 82 -14.57 -7.85 -7.77
CA LEU A 82 -15.15 -7.40 -6.51
C LEU A 82 -15.16 -5.87 -6.39
N ALA A 83 -14.07 -5.21 -6.78
CA ALA A 83 -13.99 -3.76 -6.78
C ALA A 83 -14.99 -3.13 -7.77
N ALA A 84 -15.08 -3.67 -8.98
CA ALA A 84 -16.02 -3.18 -10.01
C ALA A 84 -17.48 -3.39 -9.60
N ALA A 85 -17.83 -4.54 -9.04
CA ALA A 85 -19.14 -4.84 -8.51
C ALA A 85 -19.47 -3.90 -7.32
N GLY A 86 -18.51 -3.71 -6.41
CA GLY A 86 -18.63 -2.78 -5.30
C GLY A 86 -18.86 -1.34 -5.75
N ALA A 87 -18.10 -0.89 -6.75
CA ALA A 87 -18.26 0.42 -7.35
C ALA A 87 -19.64 0.61 -8.00
N GLY A 88 -20.11 -0.39 -8.74
CA GLY A 88 -21.43 -0.35 -9.38
C GLY A 88 -22.58 -0.26 -8.38
N LEU A 89 -22.54 -1.06 -7.30
CA LEU A 89 -23.55 -1.01 -6.23
C LEU A 89 -23.52 0.32 -5.49
N ALA A 90 -22.34 0.86 -5.19
CA ALA A 90 -22.19 2.10 -4.45
C ALA A 90 -22.47 3.36 -5.29
N ALA A 91 -22.33 3.28 -6.62
CA ALA A 91 -22.63 4.41 -7.52
C ALA A 91 -24.10 4.51 -7.88
N GLY A 92 -24.82 3.40 -7.98
CA GLY A 92 -26.16 3.36 -8.57
C GLY A 92 -27.31 3.25 -7.58
N LEU A 93 -27.04 2.97 -6.31
CA LEU A 93 -28.08 2.65 -5.32
C LEU A 93 -27.81 3.35 -3.99
N ASP A 94 -28.84 3.60 -3.21
CA ASP A 94 -28.75 4.20 -1.88
C ASP A 94 -29.01 3.18 -0.76
N GLY A 95 -28.59 3.50 0.46
CA GLY A 95 -28.87 2.69 1.65
C GLY A 95 -27.99 1.44 1.77
N ILE A 96 -28.60 0.27 2.02
CA ILE A 96 -27.87 -1.01 2.25
C ILE A 96 -26.95 -1.39 1.08
N PRO A 97 -27.31 -1.25 -0.20
CA PRO A 97 -26.42 -1.54 -1.33
C PRO A 97 -25.11 -0.77 -1.29
N VAL A 98 -25.11 0.48 -0.81
CA VAL A 98 -23.86 1.27 -0.64
C VAL A 98 -22.93 0.61 0.37
N LEU A 99 -23.48 0.10 1.50
CA LEU A 99 -22.70 -0.62 2.51
C LEU A 99 -22.08 -1.91 1.93
N ILE A 100 -22.88 -2.66 1.18
CA ILE A 100 -22.41 -3.88 0.51
C ILE A 100 -21.33 -3.52 -0.52
N GLY A 101 -21.57 -2.50 -1.35
CA GLY A 101 -20.62 -2.03 -2.36
C GLY A 101 -19.29 -1.58 -1.76
N ALA A 102 -19.35 -0.77 -0.70
CA ALA A 102 -18.17 -0.32 0.02
C ALA A 102 -17.44 -1.48 0.73
N GLY A 103 -18.18 -2.46 1.25
CA GLY A 103 -17.60 -3.68 1.80
C GLY A 103 -16.85 -4.51 0.75
N LEU A 104 -17.43 -4.72 -0.43
CA LEU A 104 -16.76 -5.40 -1.55
C LEU A 104 -15.50 -4.65 -2.02
N ALA A 105 -15.57 -3.32 -2.13
CA ALA A 105 -14.42 -2.50 -2.45
C ALA A 105 -13.33 -2.57 -1.35
N GLY A 106 -13.73 -2.55 -0.08
CA GLY A 106 -12.82 -2.73 1.06
C GLY A 106 -12.11 -4.10 1.02
N LEU A 107 -12.85 -5.18 0.77
CA LEU A 107 -12.30 -6.52 0.62
C LEU A 107 -11.32 -6.60 -0.56
N ALA A 108 -11.66 -6.00 -1.69
CA ALA A 108 -10.77 -5.90 -2.84
C ALA A 108 -9.50 -5.10 -2.51
N SER A 109 -9.62 -3.97 -1.80
CA SER A 109 -8.49 -3.16 -1.36
C SER A 109 -7.54 -3.95 -0.48
N GLY A 110 -8.05 -4.60 0.57
CA GLY A 110 -7.23 -5.44 1.46
C GLY A 110 -6.52 -6.57 0.71
N GLY A 111 -7.23 -7.27 -0.18
CA GLY A 111 -6.63 -8.34 -1.00
C GLY A 111 -5.55 -7.81 -1.94
N MET A 112 -5.79 -6.71 -2.61
CA MET A 112 -4.83 -6.11 -3.56
C MET A 112 -3.58 -5.55 -2.87
N LEU A 113 -3.68 -5.05 -1.64
CA LEU A 113 -2.50 -4.61 -0.86
C LEU A 113 -1.49 -5.75 -0.65
N VAL A 114 -1.96 -7.00 -0.65
CA VAL A 114 -1.09 -8.19 -0.54
C VAL A 114 -0.70 -8.74 -1.90
N VAL A 115 -1.65 -8.85 -2.83
CA VAL A 115 -1.45 -9.53 -4.11
C VAL A 115 -0.64 -8.69 -5.09
N ALA A 116 -0.88 -7.38 -5.19
CA ALA A 116 -0.20 -6.54 -6.17
C ALA A 116 1.32 -6.44 -5.95
N PRO A 117 1.82 -6.20 -4.71
CA PRO A 117 3.25 -6.24 -4.45
C PRO A 117 3.87 -7.62 -4.71
N LEU A 118 3.17 -8.70 -4.33
CA LEU A 118 3.62 -10.07 -4.56
C LEU A 118 3.81 -10.35 -6.05
N VAL A 119 2.80 -10.02 -6.87
CA VAL A 119 2.87 -10.18 -8.33
C VAL A 119 4.02 -9.36 -8.93
N CYS A 120 4.14 -8.10 -8.54
CA CYS A 120 5.22 -7.25 -9.03
C CYS A 120 6.60 -7.79 -8.67
N HIS A 121 6.76 -8.37 -7.48
CA HIS A 121 8.01 -8.97 -7.04
C HIS A 121 8.34 -10.26 -7.80
N GLU A 122 7.36 -11.14 -7.99
CA GLU A 122 7.55 -12.45 -8.65
C GLU A 122 7.72 -12.34 -10.17
N LEU A 123 7.10 -11.34 -10.80
CA LEU A 123 7.26 -11.08 -12.24
C LEU A 123 8.55 -10.30 -12.55
N SER A 124 9.15 -9.63 -11.56
CA SER A 124 10.40 -8.90 -11.75
C SER A 124 11.59 -9.84 -11.58
N LEU A 125 12.54 -9.81 -12.53
CA LEU A 125 13.83 -10.44 -12.33
C LEU A 125 14.56 -9.82 -11.14
N ARG A 126 15.51 -10.54 -10.52
CA ARG A 126 16.25 -10.11 -9.32
C ARG A 126 16.85 -8.70 -9.41
N GLY A 127 17.11 -8.18 -10.62
CA GLY A 127 17.57 -6.81 -10.85
C GLY A 127 16.48 -5.72 -10.81
N HIS A 128 15.20 -6.08 -10.83
CA HIS A 128 14.09 -5.15 -11.01
C HIS A 128 13.26 -4.90 -9.73
N LYS A 129 13.86 -5.06 -8.55
CA LYS A 129 13.19 -4.85 -7.25
C LYS A 129 12.57 -3.45 -7.05
N ARG A 130 12.81 -2.54 -8.02
CA ARG A 130 12.31 -1.15 -8.00
C ARG A 130 10.82 -0.99 -8.29
N LEU A 131 10.14 -2.05 -8.77
CA LEU A 131 8.73 -1.96 -9.13
C LEU A 131 7.80 -1.86 -7.92
N MET A 132 8.16 -2.52 -6.82
CA MET A 132 7.33 -2.51 -5.61
C MET A 132 7.19 -1.11 -4.97
N PRO A 133 8.28 -0.36 -4.76
CA PRO A 133 8.17 1.03 -4.34
C PRO A 133 7.34 1.91 -5.29
N GLN A 134 7.42 1.65 -6.61
CA GLN A 134 6.62 2.38 -7.60
C GLN A 134 5.13 2.11 -7.44
N VAL A 135 4.72 0.85 -7.22
CA VAL A 135 3.31 0.50 -6.97
C VAL A 135 2.78 1.26 -5.75
N MET A 136 3.54 1.26 -4.66
CA MET A 136 3.15 1.95 -3.43
C MET A 136 3.13 3.47 -3.59
N ALA A 137 4.07 4.03 -4.36
CA ALA A 137 4.15 5.47 -4.61
C ALA A 137 2.99 5.99 -5.48
N LEU A 138 2.45 5.16 -6.37
CA LEU A 138 1.32 5.55 -7.24
C LEU A 138 -0.05 5.49 -6.53
N GLY A 139 -0.15 4.84 -5.36
CA GLY A 139 -1.37 4.82 -4.58
C GLY A 139 -1.95 6.22 -4.31
N PRO A 140 -1.17 7.13 -3.69
CA PRO A 140 -1.63 8.51 -3.46
C PRO A 140 -2.03 9.26 -4.74
N ALA A 141 -1.36 8.98 -5.87
CA ALA A 141 -1.74 9.58 -7.16
C ALA A 141 -3.12 9.12 -7.62
N GLY A 142 -3.43 7.84 -7.48
CA GLY A 142 -4.76 7.30 -7.79
C GLY A 142 -5.85 7.93 -6.93
N ALA A 143 -5.61 8.05 -5.61
CA ALA A 143 -6.54 8.73 -4.71
C ALA A 143 -6.73 10.20 -5.07
N GLY A 144 -5.66 10.90 -5.46
CA GLY A 144 -5.72 12.28 -5.94
C GLY A 144 -6.57 12.43 -7.20
N VAL A 145 -6.46 11.49 -8.15
CA VAL A 145 -7.30 11.48 -9.37
C VAL A 145 -8.78 11.33 -9.03
N VAL A 146 -9.13 10.41 -8.11
CA VAL A 146 -10.52 10.24 -7.65
C VAL A 146 -11.03 11.50 -6.96
N ALA A 147 -10.22 12.12 -6.09
CA ALA A 147 -10.59 13.34 -5.38
C ALA A 147 -10.80 14.51 -6.36
N LEU A 148 -9.94 14.67 -7.37
CA LEU A 148 -10.13 15.68 -8.42
C LEU A 148 -11.40 15.45 -9.22
N ALA A 149 -11.68 14.23 -9.63
CA ALA A 149 -12.90 13.89 -10.36
C ALA A 149 -14.16 14.15 -9.52
N ALA A 150 -14.12 13.77 -8.24
CA ALA A 150 -15.22 14.03 -7.30
C ALA A 150 -15.42 15.52 -7.05
N TRP A 151 -14.34 16.33 -7.03
CA TRP A 151 -14.44 17.77 -6.87
C TRP A 151 -15.06 18.45 -8.09
N TRP A 152 -14.67 18.02 -9.29
CA TRP A 152 -15.15 18.59 -10.55
C TRP A 152 -16.64 18.29 -10.80
N SER A 153 -17.17 17.23 -10.24
CA SER A 153 -18.55 16.80 -10.46
C SER A 153 -19.51 17.38 -9.42
N PRO A 154 -20.71 17.82 -9.81
CA PRO A 154 -21.78 18.20 -8.89
C PRO A 154 -22.24 17.01 -8.02
N VAL A 155 -22.10 15.77 -8.53
CA VAL A 155 -22.49 14.52 -7.84
C VAL A 155 -21.24 13.79 -7.39
N ARG A 156 -20.67 14.22 -6.27
CA ARG A 156 -19.33 13.81 -5.83
C ARG A 156 -19.18 12.32 -5.52
N VAL A 157 -20.14 11.71 -4.80
CA VAL A 157 -20.02 10.33 -4.34
C VAL A 157 -20.17 9.32 -5.49
N PRO A 158 -21.22 9.35 -6.31
CA PRO A 158 -21.33 8.48 -7.48
C PRO A 158 -20.19 8.63 -8.48
N THR A 159 -19.67 9.86 -8.64
CA THR A 159 -18.52 10.10 -9.54
C THR A 159 -17.25 9.39 -9.02
N ALA A 160 -17.00 9.45 -7.72
CA ALA A 160 -15.84 8.75 -7.13
C ALA A 160 -15.91 7.24 -7.39
N TRP A 161 -17.08 6.64 -7.21
CA TRP A 161 -17.32 5.24 -7.52
C TRP A 161 -17.23 4.93 -9.02
N GLY A 162 -17.72 5.84 -9.87
CA GLY A 162 -17.57 5.74 -11.33
C GLY A 162 -16.11 5.75 -11.78
N VAL A 163 -15.28 6.60 -11.20
CA VAL A 163 -13.82 6.63 -11.47
C VAL A 163 -13.17 5.33 -11.01
N LEU A 164 -13.57 4.79 -9.86
CA LEU A 164 -13.11 3.47 -9.43
C LEU A 164 -13.50 2.37 -10.42
N GLY A 165 -14.72 2.36 -10.90
CA GLY A 165 -15.19 1.42 -11.93
C GLY A 165 -14.34 1.52 -13.20
N GLY A 166 -14.05 2.74 -13.67
CA GLY A 166 -13.16 2.99 -14.80
C GLY A 166 -11.73 2.48 -14.57
N ALA A 167 -11.16 2.77 -13.39
CA ALA A 167 -9.84 2.28 -13.00
C ALA A 167 -9.80 0.74 -12.92
N ALA A 168 -10.88 0.13 -12.41
CA ALA A 168 -11.02 -1.33 -12.36
C ALA A 168 -11.03 -1.94 -13.77
N LEU A 169 -11.72 -1.34 -14.73
CA LEU A 169 -11.73 -1.80 -16.13
C LEU A 169 -10.35 -1.71 -16.78
N ILE A 170 -9.64 -0.60 -16.57
CA ILE A 170 -8.26 -0.44 -17.09
C ILE A 170 -7.36 -1.52 -16.49
N TYR A 171 -7.44 -1.70 -15.17
CA TYR A 171 -6.64 -2.70 -14.48
C TYR A 171 -7.01 -4.13 -14.90
N LEU A 172 -8.30 -4.41 -15.12
CA LEU A 172 -8.78 -5.69 -15.65
C LEU A 172 -8.11 -6.02 -16.98
N VAL A 173 -8.09 -5.07 -17.93
CA VAL A 173 -7.41 -5.26 -19.21
C VAL A 173 -5.92 -5.54 -19.03
N CYS A 174 -5.26 -4.85 -18.11
CA CYS A 174 -3.85 -5.11 -17.79
C CYS A 174 -3.64 -6.53 -17.25
N VAL A 175 -4.45 -6.96 -16.28
CA VAL A 175 -4.34 -8.30 -15.66
C VAL A 175 -4.66 -9.41 -16.65
N LEU A 176 -5.63 -9.22 -17.53
CA LEU A 176 -5.97 -10.21 -18.58
C LEU A 176 -4.82 -10.45 -19.56
N ARG A 177 -3.99 -9.44 -19.81
CA ARG A 177 -2.83 -9.53 -20.71
C ARG A 177 -1.53 -10.00 -20.05
N LEU A 178 -1.50 -10.09 -18.73
CA LEU A 178 -0.35 -10.58 -18.01
C LEU A 178 -0.30 -12.11 -18.00
N PRO A 179 0.89 -12.70 -18.06
CA PRO A 179 1.07 -14.10 -17.77
C PRO A 179 0.84 -14.38 -16.27
N GLU A 180 0.67 -15.64 -15.91
CA GLU A 180 0.69 -16.07 -14.51
C GLU A 180 2.11 -15.95 -13.93
N SER A 181 2.21 -15.95 -12.60
CA SER A 181 3.51 -15.89 -11.93
C SER A 181 4.40 -17.09 -12.27
N PRO A 182 5.64 -16.87 -12.76
CA PRO A 182 6.57 -17.96 -13.05
C PRO A 182 6.90 -18.78 -11.81
N VAL A 183 7.07 -18.14 -10.65
CA VAL A 183 7.37 -18.82 -9.38
C VAL A 183 6.21 -19.72 -8.96
N TRP A 184 4.98 -19.27 -9.14
CA TRP A 184 3.80 -20.09 -8.84
C TRP A 184 3.68 -21.27 -9.80
N LEU A 185 3.93 -21.05 -11.11
CA LEU A 185 3.85 -22.11 -12.12
C LEU A 185 4.89 -23.20 -11.86
N VAL A 186 6.12 -22.85 -11.52
CA VAL A 186 7.15 -23.82 -11.11
C VAL A 186 6.72 -24.59 -9.86
N GLY A 187 6.17 -23.91 -8.85
CA GLY A 187 5.63 -24.57 -7.65
C GLY A 187 4.45 -25.52 -7.93
N GLN A 188 3.81 -25.40 -9.10
CA GLN A 188 2.79 -26.35 -9.60
C GLN A 188 3.36 -27.39 -10.60
N CYS A 189 4.69 -27.51 -10.72
CA CYS A 189 5.38 -28.38 -11.67
C CYS A 189 5.02 -28.09 -13.15
N ARG A 190 4.76 -26.80 -13.49
CA ARG A 190 4.39 -26.34 -14.83
C ARG A 190 5.51 -25.52 -15.45
N ASP A 191 6.70 -26.09 -15.53
CA ASP A 191 7.95 -25.42 -15.93
C ASP A 191 7.90 -24.82 -17.35
N VAL A 192 7.25 -25.51 -18.29
CA VAL A 192 7.11 -25.03 -19.67
C VAL A 192 6.34 -23.71 -19.72
N GLU A 193 5.25 -23.64 -18.97
CA GLU A 193 4.44 -22.43 -18.90
C GLU A 193 5.15 -21.29 -18.14
N ALA A 194 5.95 -21.64 -17.11
CA ALA A 194 6.78 -20.70 -16.39
C ALA A 194 7.84 -20.08 -17.33
N PHE A 195 8.50 -20.88 -18.14
CA PHE A 195 9.43 -20.41 -19.16
C PHE A 195 8.75 -19.51 -20.20
N GLU A 196 7.57 -19.92 -20.69
CA GLU A 196 6.77 -19.10 -21.59
C GLU A 196 6.40 -17.73 -20.99
N ALA A 197 6.01 -17.71 -19.72
CA ALA A 197 5.69 -16.49 -19.00
C ALA A 197 6.91 -15.54 -18.91
N LEU A 198 8.07 -16.08 -18.55
CA LEU A 198 9.34 -15.34 -18.54
C LEU A 198 9.72 -14.85 -19.93
N ARG A 199 9.60 -15.70 -20.95
CA ARG A 199 9.91 -15.35 -22.35
C ARG A 199 9.06 -14.19 -22.86
N ARG A 200 7.76 -14.18 -22.54
CA ARG A 200 6.84 -13.09 -22.93
C ARG A 200 7.17 -11.76 -22.26
N LEU A 201 7.75 -11.80 -21.05
CA LEU A 201 8.07 -10.61 -20.29
C LEU A 201 9.49 -10.08 -20.58
N HIS A 202 10.46 -10.97 -20.71
CA HIS A 202 11.89 -10.61 -20.70
C HIS A 202 12.65 -11.02 -21.96
N GLY A 203 12.04 -11.83 -22.82
CA GLY A 203 12.71 -12.38 -24.01
C GLY A 203 13.35 -13.75 -23.73
N THR A 204 13.77 -14.44 -24.81
CA THR A 204 14.21 -15.85 -24.75
C THR A 204 15.51 -16.03 -23.99
N LEU A 205 16.50 -15.14 -24.22
CA LEU A 205 17.84 -15.26 -23.59
C LEU A 205 17.76 -15.03 -22.08
N GLU A 206 17.04 -14.02 -21.65
CA GLU A 206 16.88 -13.72 -20.22
C GLU A 206 16.01 -14.76 -19.53
N ALA A 207 15.00 -15.30 -20.21
CA ALA A 207 14.14 -16.36 -19.68
C ALA A 207 14.92 -17.66 -19.41
N SER A 208 15.87 -18.04 -20.28
CA SER A 208 16.68 -19.25 -20.10
C SER A 208 17.57 -19.19 -18.86
N VAL A 209 18.07 -18.01 -18.51
CA VAL A 209 18.84 -17.79 -17.28
C VAL A 209 17.93 -17.65 -16.06
N ALA A 210 16.77 -17.00 -16.25
CA ALA A 210 15.85 -16.70 -15.15
C ALA A 210 15.09 -17.95 -14.65
N ILE A 211 14.86 -18.95 -15.50
CA ILE A 211 14.10 -20.15 -15.10
C ILE A 211 14.79 -20.94 -13.99
N ASP A 212 16.12 -21.06 -14.04
CA ASP A 212 16.87 -21.77 -13.01
C ASP A 212 16.80 -21.05 -11.67
N TRP A 213 16.90 -19.72 -11.68
CA TRP A 213 16.69 -18.92 -10.48
C TRP A 213 15.25 -19.01 -9.96
N THR A 214 14.27 -19.09 -10.87
CA THR A 214 12.86 -19.24 -10.50
C THR A 214 12.59 -20.59 -9.84
N ARG A 215 13.26 -21.65 -10.30
CA ARG A 215 13.21 -22.98 -9.66
C ARG A 215 13.78 -22.94 -8.26
N LEU A 216 14.96 -22.36 -8.08
CA LEU A 216 15.58 -22.19 -6.76
C LEU A 216 14.68 -21.34 -5.82
N ASP A 217 14.09 -20.27 -6.32
CA ASP A 217 13.17 -19.46 -5.54
C ASP A 217 11.88 -20.25 -5.17
N ALA A 218 11.36 -21.09 -6.07
CA ALA A 218 10.21 -21.95 -5.81
C ALA A 218 10.52 -23.08 -4.82
N GLU A 219 11.67 -23.72 -4.92
CA GLU A 219 12.15 -24.72 -3.98
C GLU A 219 12.33 -24.12 -2.58
N MET A 220 13.02 -22.97 -2.48
CA MET A 220 13.16 -22.25 -1.21
C MET A 220 11.80 -21.87 -0.62
N LEU A 221 10.81 -21.53 -1.46
CA LEU A 221 9.46 -21.22 -1.00
C LEU A 221 8.70 -22.49 -0.55
N ALA A 222 8.95 -23.63 -1.18
CA ALA A 222 8.35 -24.91 -0.80
C ALA A 222 8.94 -25.47 0.50
N GLU A 223 10.25 -25.30 0.70
CA GLU A 223 10.93 -25.70 1.94
C GLU A 223 10.61 -24.79 3.13
N GLN A 224 10.11 -23.57 2.84
CA GLN A 224 9.76 -22.62 3.88
C GLN A 224 8.48 -23.05 4.61
N GLN A 225 8.68 -23.55 5.80
CA GLN A 225 7.59 -23.82 6.73
C GLN A 225 6.93 -22.48 7.12
N ASP A 226 5.61 -22.45 7.15
CA ASP A 226 4.90 -21.33 7.74
C ASP A 226 5.25 -21.26 9.23
N LEU A 227 5.50 -20.03 9.73
CA LEU A 227 5.78 -19.83 11.14
C LEU A 227 4.65 -20.44 11.98
N THR A 228 4.99 -21.42 12.77
CA THR A 228 4.05 -22.01 13.74
C THR A 228 4.12 -21.20 15.05
N PRO A 229 3.06 -21.25 15.87
CA PRO A 229 3.13 -20.64 17.21
C PRO A 229 4.27 -21.22 18.07
N ALA A 230 4.74 -22.43 17.76
CA ALA A 230 5.88 -23.06 18.44
C ALA A 230 7.20 -22.35 18.11
N ASP A 231 7.38 -21.89 16.88
CA ASP A 231 8.60 -21.17 16.45
C ASP A 231 8.76 -19.82 17.16
N LEU A 232 7.64 -19.19 17.54
CA LEU A 232 7.67 -17.96 18.35
C LEU A 232 8.19 -18.15 19.77
N ARG A 233 8.34 -19.39 20.24
CA ARG A 233 8.98 -19.70 21.53
C ARG A 233 10.50 -19.53 21.46
N VAL A 234 11.09 -19.62 20.25
CA VAL A 234 12.51 -19.35 20.01
C VAL A 234 12.76 -17.84 20.16
N PRO A 235 13.60 -17.39 21.11
CA PRO A 235 13.76 -15.96 21.40
C PRO A 235 14.21 -15.14 20.20
N GLN A 236 15.05 -15.70 19.34
CA GLN A 236 15.57 -15.04 18.13
C GLN A 236 14.46 -14.80 17.10
N VAL A 237 13.62 -15.81 16.84
CA VAL A 237 12.47 -15.72 15.92
C VAL A 237 11.46 -14.71 16.44
N ARG A 238 11.13 -14.80 17.72
CA ARG A 238 10.21 -13.86 18.38
C ARG A 238 10.72 -12.42 18.30
N SER A 239 12.01 -12.18 18.60
CA SER A 239 12.61 -10.85 18.53
C SER A 239 12.54 -10.27 17.12
N ALA A 240 12.80 -11.07 16.10
CA ALA A 240 12.77 -10.67 14.71
C ALA A 240 11.35 -10.32 14.22
N VAL A 241 10.38 -11.18 14.52
CA VAL A 241 8.97 -10.94 14.17
C VAL A 241 8.44 -9.71 14.88
N LEU A 242 8.74 -9.57 16.18
CA LEU A 242 8.34 -8.40 16.97
C LEU A 242 8.99 -7.11 16.44
N THR A 243 10.27 -7.15 16.07
CA THR A 243 10.95 -5.97 15.49
C THR A 243 10.29 -5.56 14.19
N GLY A 244 9.98 -6.50 13.29
CA GLY A 244 9.25 -6.22 12.05
C GLY A 244 7.85 -5.65 12.33
N ALA A 245 7.09 -6.25 13.23
CA ALA A 245 5.75 -5.78 13.60
C ALA A 245 5.77 -4.39 14.23
N VAL A 246 6.71 -4.13 15.15
CA VAL A 246 6.86 -2.84 15.84
C VAL A 246 7.26 -1.73 14.84
N LEU A 247 8.17 -2.01 13.91
CA LEU A 247 8.56 -1.05 12.88
C LEU A 247 7.38 -0.67 11.99
N ILE A 248 6.57 -1.65 11.59
CA ILE A 248 5.39 -1.40 10.75
C ILE A 248 4.32 -0.65 11.54
N LEU A 249 4.06 -1.04 12.78
CA LEU A 249 3.10 -0.34 13.64
C LEU A 249 3.54 1.11 13.90
N ALA A 250 4.82 1.34 14.21
CA ALA A 250 5.37 2.67 14.39
C ALA A 250 5.21 3.55 13.13
N GLN A 251 5.24 2.94 11.96
CA GLN A 251 5.06 3.61 10.69
C GLN A 251 3.58 3.95 10.40
N GLU A 252 2.66 3.04 10.68
CA GLU A 252 1.22 3.26 10.43
C GLU A 252 0.57 4.13 11.52
N ALA A 253 1.10 4.12 12.75
CA ALA A 253 0.55 4.84 13.89
C ALA A 253 0.40 6.37 13.67
N PRO A 254 1.32 7.10 13.01
CA PRO A 254 1.15 8.53 12.73
C PRO A 254 0.15 8.83 11.60
N LEU A 255 -0.92 8.10 11.51
CA LEU A 255 -1.94 8.11 10.46
C LEU A 255 -1.54 7.46 9.13
N GLY A 256 -0.26 7.22 8.84
CA GLY A 256 0.21 6.49 7.66
C GLY A 256 -0.68 6.59 6.41
N ALA A 257 -1.09 5.45 5.88
CA ALA A 257 -2.05 5.41 4.78
C ALA A 257 -3.48 5.78 5.18
N ALA A 258 -3.82 5.75 6.48
CA ALA A 258 -5.13 6.20 6.94
C ALA A 258 -5.36 7.71 6.67
N ALA A 259 -4.28 8.50 6.60
CA ALA A 259 -4.37 9.91 6.24
C ALA A 259 -5.00 10.13 4.84
N LEU A 260 -4.83 9.21 3.91
CA LEU A 260 -5.49 9.28 2.59
C LEU A 260 -7.00 9.23 2.71
N VAL A 261 -7.52 8.35 3.54
CA VAL A 261 -8.96 8.16 3.76
C VAL A 261 -9.53 9.28 4.63
N LEU A 262 -8.76 9.76 5.59
CA LEU A 262 -9.20 10.77 6.56
C LEU A 262 -9.08 12.20 6.05
N ALA A 263 -8.18 12.49 5.12
CA ALA A 263 -7.96 13.84 4.62
C ALA A 263 -9.24 14.50 4.09
N PRO A 264 -10.09 13.86 3.28
CA PRO A 264 -11.34 14.47 2.85
C PRO A 264 -12.32 14.75 3.99
N LEU A 265 -12.33 13.89 5.04
CA LEU A 265 -13.16 14.10 6.25
C LEU A 265 -12.68 15.31 7.03
N VAL A 266 -11.39 15.40 7.29
CA VAL A 266 -10.76 16.52 8.00
C VAL A 266 -11.02 17.84 7.26
N VAL A 267 -10.83 17.83 5.94
CA VAL A 267 -11.10 19.01 5.08
C VAL A 267 -12.58 19.42 5.14
N ALA A 268 -13.49 18.43 5.11
CA ALA A 268 -14.93 18.70 5.20
C ALA A 268 -15.34 19.28 6.57
N ASP A 269 -14.76 18.77 7.65
CA ASP A 269 -15.01 19.20 9.02
C ASP A 269 -14.47 20.61 9.31
N LEU A 270 -13.36 20.97 8.70
CA LEU A 270 -12.77 22.31 8.79
C LEU A 270 -13.51 23.40 8.00
N GLY A 271 -14.62 23.03 7.29
CA GLY A 271 -15.40 23.98 6.50
C GLY A 271 -14.67 24.57 5.31
N LEU A 272 -13.53 23.99 4.91
CA LEU A 272 -12.81 24.40 3.72
C LEU A 272 -13.65 24.13 2.48
N GLY A 273 -13.86 25.15 1.68
CA GLY A 273 -14.63 25.06 0.45
C GLY A 273 -14.10 23.99 -0.51
N SER A 274 -14.88 23.68 -1.52
CA SER A 274 -14.56 22.62 -2.51
C SER A 274 -13.17 22.77 -3.16
N GLY A 275 -12.63 23.97 -3.26
CA GLY A 275 -11.29 24.23 -3.80
C GLY A 275 -10.16 23.61 -2.97
N ALA A 276 -10.32 23.46 -1.66
CA ALA A 276 -9.30 22.83 -0.81
C ALA A 276 -9.12 21.33 -1.13
N ILE A 277 -10.19 20.63 -1.50
CA ILE A 277 -10.12 19.22 -1.92
C ILE A 277 -9.31 19.10 -3.21
N ALA A 278 -9.51 20.01 -4.18
CA ALA A 278 -8.77 20.02 -5.43
C ALA A 278 -7.27 20.28 -5.21
N VAL A 279 -6.92 21.25 -4.39
CA VAL A 279 -5.52 21.57 -4.10
C VAL A 279 -4.85 20.44 -3.33
N SER A 280 -5.52 19.82 -2.36
CA SER A 280 -4.98 18.65 -1.67
C SER A 280 -4.75 17.48 -2.64
N ALA A 281 -5.69 17.23 -3.56
CA ALA A 281 -5.54 16.19 -4.59
C ALA A 281 -4.36 16.47 -5.54
N MET A 282 -4.21 17.73 -5.99
CA MET A 282 -3.07 18.13 -6.84
C MET A 282 -1.74 18.00 -6.09
N THR A 283 -1.71 18.36 -4.80
CA THR A 283 -0.52 18.22 -3.97
C THR A 283 -0.16 16.74 -3.78
N TRP A 284 -1.12 15.85 -3.58
CA TRP A 284 -0.86 14.42 -3.49
C TRP A 284 -0.28 13.84 -4.78
N VAL A 285 -0.83 14.22 -5.93
CA VAL A 285 -0.29 13.82 -7.23
C VAL A 285 1.13 14.36 -7.41
N GLY A 286 1.35 15.64 -7.13
CA GLY A 286 2.67 16.27 -7.26
C GLY A 286 3.73 15.65 -6.35
N TRP A 287 3.43 15.42 -5.08
CA TRP A 287 4.31 14.73 -4.15
C TRP A 287 4.59 13.30 -4.56
N THR A 288 3.60 12.58 -5.09
CA THR A 288 3.80 11.22 -5.58
C THR A 288 4.76 11.17 -6.76
N LEU A 289 4.63 12.10 -7.70
CA LEU A 289 5.55 12.21 -8.83
C LEU A 289 6.96 12.57 -8.38
N LEU A 290 7.11 13.53 -7.46
CA LEU A 290 8.39 13.87 -6.86
C LEU A 290 9.03 12.67 -6.16
N ALA A 291 8.24 11.96 -5.40
CA ALA A 291 8.68 10.81 -4.66
C ALA A 291 9.09 9.65 -5.57
N LEU A 292 8.38 9.41 -6.68
CA LEU A 292 8.80 8.47 -7.72
C LEU A 292 10.17 8.83 -8.31
N ALA A 293 10.41 10.13 -8.54
CA ALA A 293 11.70 10.60 -9.02
C ALA A 293 12.83 10.41 -8.01
N LEU A 294 12.54 10.57 -6.72
CA LEU A 294 13.51 10.42 -5.64
C LEU A 294 13.79 8.95 -5.29
N VAL A 295 12.76 8.08 -5.29
CA VAL A 295 12.90 6.65 -4.95
C VAL A 295 13.98 5.97 -5.77
N THR A 296 14.07 6.27 -7.07
CA THR A 296 15.06 5.67 -7.97
C THR A 296 16.50 6.10 -7.65
N ARG A 297 16.69 7.30 -7.06
CA ARG A 297 18.01 7.86 -6.73
C ARG A 297 18.48 7.47 -5.33
N VAL A 298 17.56 7.34 -4.37
CA VAL A 298 17.88 7.13 -2.95
C VAL A 298 17.86 5.64 -2.54
N GLU A 299 17.65 4.72 -3.48
CA GLU A 299 17.53 3.28 -3.20
C GLU A 299 18.79 2.65 -2.56
N ARG A 300 19.97 3.25 -2.79
CA ARG A 300 21.24 2.78 -2.22
C ARG A 300 21.38 3.08 -0.72
N LEU A 301 20.60 3.98 -0.16
CA LEU A 301 20.73 4.47 1.22
C LEU A 301 19.46 4.17 2.03
N ARG A 302 19.15 2.88 2.22
CA ARG A 302 17.91 2.45 2.92
C ARG A 302 17.75 3.10 4.30
N PHE A 303 18.82 3.15 5.07
CA PHE A 303 18.81 3.79 6.40
C PHE A 303 18.46 5.28 6.31
N LEU A 304 19.11 6.01 5.41
CA LEU A 304 18.86 7.44 5.21
C LEU A 304 17.40 7.71 4.79
N ARG A 305 16.80 6.82 3.98
CA ARG A 305 15.39 6.92 3.59
C ARG A 305 14.45 6.81 4.78
N VAL A 306 14.69 5.85 5.68
CA VAL A 306 13.86 5.68 6.88
C VAL A 306 14.01 6.88 7.79
N VAL A 307 15.25 7.32 8.06
CA VAL A 307 15.51 8.51 8.88
C VAL A 307 14.89 9.76 8.25
N LEU A 308 15.09 9.98 6.97
CA LEU A 308 14.50 11.13 6.27
C LEU A 308 12.98 11.07 6.29
N GLY A 309 12.39 9.90 6.03
CA GLY A 309 10.94 9.71 6.06
C GLY A 309 10.34 9.96 7.42
N THR A 310 10.99 9.51 8.49
CA THR A 310 10.54 9.76 9.86
C THR A 310 10.68 11.24 10.26
N VAL A 311 11.77 11.91 9.87
CA VAL A 311 11.94 13.34 10.09
C VAL A 311 10.88 14.15 9.34
N VAL A 312 10.61 13.82 8.08
CA VAL A 312 9.56 14.48 7.28
C VAL A 312 8.18 14.22 7.87
N ALA A 313 7.92 13.02 8.41
CA ALA A 313 6.67 12.73 9.10
C ALA A 313 6.49 13.56 10.37
N VAL A 314 7.55 13.76 11.15
CA VAL A 314 7.50 14.64 12.34
C VAL A 314 7.27 16.09 11.94
N LEU A 315 7.95 16.58 10.90
CA LEU A 315 7.70 17.93 10.38
C LEU A 315 6.25 18.08 9.93
N GLY A 316 5.70 17.11 9.19
CA GLY A 316 4.30 17.11 8.82
C GLY A 316 3.36 17.14 10.04
N ALA A 317 3.64 16.34 11.07
CA ALA A 317 2.86 16.36 12.30
C ALA A 317 2.98 17.68 13.08
N THR A 318 4.16 18.31 13.08
CA THR A 318 4.37 19.62 13.70
C THR A 318 3.55 20.71 12.99
N PHE A 319 3.55 20.72 11.66
CA PHE A 319 2.72 21.64 10.88
C PHE A 319 1.22 21.40 11.11
N LEU A 320 0.82 20.16 11.35
CA LEU A 320 -0.57 19.79 11.64
C LEU A 320 -1.05 20.47 12.93
N VAL A 321 -0.24 20.41 13.98
CA VAL A 321 -0.51 21.10 15.26
C VAL A 321 -0.47 22.61 15.09
N THR A 322 0.49 23.13 14.31
CA THR A 322 0.57 24.56 14.00
C THR A 322 -0.69 25.05 13.27
N GLY A 323 -1.23 24.26 12.34
CA GLY A 323 -2.48 24.57 11.68
C GLY A 323 -3.68 24.68 12.63
N LEU A 324 -3.74 23.82 13.64
CA LEU A 324 -4.76 23.89 14.68
C LEU A 324 -4.64 25.15 15.55
N THR A 325 -3.41 25.55 15.87
CA THR A 325 -3.18 26.76 16.70
C THR A 325 -3.41 28.06 15.96
N LEU A 326 -3.14 28.10 14.65
CA LEU A 326 -3.37 29.28 13.82
C LEU A 326 -4.88 29.56 13.62
N GLY A 327 -5.69 28.52 13.52
CA GLY A 327 -7.12 28.67 13.26
C GLY A 327 -7.45 29.29 11.90
N GLY A 328 -8.75 29.41 11.61
CA GLY A 328 -9.24 30.06 10.39
C GLY A 328 -8.75 29.40 9.09
N VAL A 329 -8.83 30.15 7.98
CA VAL A 329 -8.49 29.65 6.64
C VAL A 329 -7.01 29.29 6.51
N GLY A 330 -6.11 30.06 7.12
CA GLY A 330 -4.67 29.80 7.10
C GLY A 330 -4.32 28.52 7.86
N GLY A 331 -4.93 28.27 9.01
CA GLY A 331 -4.78 27.06 9.78
C GLY A 331 -5.26 25.83 9.02
N ALA A 332 -6.42 25.94 8.37
CA ALA A 332 -6.99 24.87 7.57
C ALA A 332 -6.10 24.46 6.39
N TRP A 333 -5.52 25.42 5.67
CA TRP A 333 -4.54 25.13 4.61
C TRP A 333 -3.27 24.47 5.15
N THR A 334 -2.78 24.91 6.31
CA THR A 334 -1.64 24.30 6.97
C THR A 334 -1.91 22.83 7.29
N ILE A 335 -3.11 22.48 7.75
CA ILE A 335 -3.51 21.09 8.02
C ILE A 335 -3.53 20.27 6.73
N VAL A 336 -4.09 20.78 5.63
CA VAL A 336 -4.12 20.10 4.33
C VAL A 336 -2.70 19.78 3.83
N VAL A 337 -1.81 20.77 3.87
CA VAL A 337 -0.40 20.58 3.48
C VAL A 337 0.29 19.55 4.37
N SER A 338 0.02 19.59 5.67
CA SER A 338 0.59 18.65 6.65
C SER A 338 0.16 17.21 6.38
N LEU A 339 -1.12 16.97 6.12
CA LEU A 339 -1.64 15.64 5.75
C LEU A 339 -0.97 15.14 4.47
N THR A 340 -0.77 16.02 3.49
CA THR A 340 -0.07 15.68 2.25
C THR A 340 1.38 15.25 2.50
N ILE A 341 2.10 15.97 3.35
CA ILE A 341 3.48 15.64 3.74
C ILE A 341 3.52 14.29 4.46
N LEU A 342 2.58 14.04 5.39
CA LEU A 342 2.48 12.76 6.11
C LEU A 342 2.25 11.60 5.16
N VAL A 343 1.28 11.71 4.25
CA VAL A 343 0.99 10.66 3.26
C VAL A 343 2.21 10.39 2.37
N ALA A 344 2.83 11.44 1.83
CA ALA A 344 3.98 11.30 0.95
C ALA A 344 5.17 10.65 1.68
N SER A 345 5.49 11.09 2.89
CA SER A 345 6.60 10.55 3.67
C SER A 345 6.40 9.06 3.99
N GLN A 346 5.21 8.68 4.41
CA GLN A 346 4.91 7.30 4.79
C GLN A 346 4.86 6.37 3.57
N SER A 347 4.11 6.71 2.53
CA SER A 347 3.89 5.84 1.37
C SER A 347 5.17 5.61 0.55
N VAL A 348 6.06 6.60 0.49
CA VAL A 348 7.19 6.57 -0.43
C VAL A 348 8.52 6.29 0.25
N LEU A 349 8.77 6.90 1.40
CA LEU A 349 10.07 6.81 2.04
C LEU A 349 10.13 5.67 3.06
N VAL A 350 9.13 5.55 3.92
CA VAL A 350 9.19 4.67 5.08
C VAL A 350 8.69 3.26 4.77
N LEU A 351 7.51 3.11 4.18
CA LEU A 351 6.87 1.81 3.95
C LEU A 351 7.73 0.80 3.17
N PRO A 352 8.31 1.16 2.01
CA PRO A 352 9.13 0.22 1.25
C PRO A 352 10.42 -0.16 1.98
N ALA A 353 10.96 0.76 2.78
CA ALA A 353 12.18 0.51 3.55
C ALA A 353 11.92 -0.42 4.74
N CYS A 354 10.82 -0.22 5.47
CA CYS A 354 10.44 -1.07 6.59
C CYS A 354 10.03 -2.48 6.15
N GLN A 355 9.32 -2.61 5.04
CA GLN A 355 8.96 -3.92 4.48
C GLN A 355 10.17 -4.70 3.98
N GLY A 356 11.23 -4.02 3.56
CA GLY A 356 12.49 -4.62 3.14
C GLY A 356 13.52 -4.81 4.26
N ALA A 357 13.25 -4.31 5.46
CA ALA A 357 14.15 -4.44 6.60
C ALA A 357 14.09 -5.88 7.13
N ILE A 358 15.14 -6.63 6.85
CA ILE A 358 15.33 -7.99 7.34
C ILE A 358 16.42 -7.92 8.42
N ASP A 359 16.15 -8.52 9.58
CA ASP A 359 17.18 -8.68 10.59
C ASP A 359 18.24 -9.68 10.07
N PRO A 360 19.50 -9.28 9.89
CA PRO A 360 20.55 -10.18 9.39
C PRO A 360 20.84 -11.36 10.33
N ARG A 361 20.35 -11.32 11.57
CA ARG A 361 20.49 -12.41 12.54
C ARG A 361 19.49 -13.53 12.31
N ILE A 362 18.52 -13.33 11.42
CA ILE A 362 17.52 -14.34 11.13
C ILE A 362 18.10 -15.35 10.14
N PRO A 363 17.95 -16.64 10.40
CA PRO A 363 18.31 -17.67 9.44
C PRO A 363 17.63 -17.44 8.08
N PRO A 364 18.32 -17.69 6.96
CA PRO A 364 17.79 -17.43 5.62
C PRO A 364 16.42 -18.06 5.34
N TRP A 365 16.16 -19.23 5.92
CA TRP A 365 14.88 -19.93 5.78
C TRP A 365 13.70 -19.26 6.48
N LEU A 366 13.95 -18.37 7.48
CA LEU A 366 12.91 -17.61 8.19
C LEU A 366 12.67 -16.22 7.58
N VAL A 367 13.56 -15.74 6.71
CA VAL A 367 13.48 -14.40 6.13
C VAL A 367 12.15 -14.16 5.42
N GLU A 368 11.70 -15.14 4.66
CA GLU A 368 10.43 -14.99 3.95
C GLU A 368 9.22 -15.10 4.88
N ALA A 369 9.30 -15.96 5.88
CA ALA A 369 8.27 -16.05 6.92
C ALA A 369 8.13 -14.71 7.68
N GLN A 370 9.26 -14.06 7.99
CA GLN A 370 9.27 -12.70 8.56
C GLN A 370 8.64 -11.69 7.62
N ARG A 371 9.02 -11.66 6.34
CA ARG A 371 8.40 -10.78 5.34
C ARG A 371 6.90 -10.98 5.28
N ARG A 372 6.47 -12.23 5.36
CA ARG A 372 5.05 -12.60 5.38
C ARG A 372 4.34 -12.04 6.59
N ALA A 373 4.87 -12.30 7.76
CA ALA A 373 4.31 -11.80 9.01
C ALA A 373 4.27 -10.26 9.01
N SER A 374 5.33 -9.61 8.54
CA SER A 374 5.39 -8.15 8.43
C SER A 374 4.36 -7.59 7.45
N ALA A 375 4.20 -8.18 6.26
CA ALA A 375 3.21 -7.72 5.27
C ALA A 375 1.77 -7.88 5.79
N THR A 376 1.45 -9.03 6.39
CA THR A 376 0.13 -9.28 6.97
C THR A 376 -0.12 -8.39 8.19
N GLY A 377 0.86 -8.30 9.10
CA GLY A 377 0.79 -7.43 10.27
C GLY A 377 0.65 -5.95 9.88
N GLY A 378 1.34 -5.51 8.83
CA GLY A 378 1.24 -4.14 8.31
C GLY A 378 -0.15 -3.81 7.77
N ALA A 379 -0.76 -4.73 7.04
CA ALA A 379 -2.10 -4.51 6.53
C ALA A 379 -3.17 -4.52 7.65
N LEU A 380 -2.99 -5.38 8.67
CA LEU A 380 -3.83 -5.39 9.87
C LEU A 380 -3.64 -4.10 10.69
N ALA A 381 -2.40 -3.64 10.86
CA ALA A 381 -2.09 -2.39 11.55
C ALA A 381 -2.73 -1.19 10.83
N ARG A 382 -2.66 -1.15 9.49
CA ARG A 382 -3.29 -0.10 8.69
C ARG A 382 -4.81 -0.07 8.87
N ALA A 383 -5.46 -1.21 8.78
CA ALA A 383 -6.90 -1.31 8.99
C ALA A 383 -7.29 -0.90 10.44
N GLY A 384 -6.52 -1.35 11.43
CA GLY A 384 -6.71 -0.99 12.84
C GLY A 384 -6.54 0.52 13.09
N VAL A 385 -5.49 1.13 12.55
CA VAL A 385 -5.23 2.58 12.66
C VAL A 385 -6.34 3.37 11.97
N LEU A 386 -6.81 2.93 10.79
CA LEU A 386 -7.91 3.57 10.09
C LEU A 386 -9.19 3.56 10.95
N ILE A 387 -9.56 2.41 11.51
CA ILE A 387 -10.74 2.28 12.37
C ILE A 387 -10.59 3.15 13.63
N ALA A 388 -9.44 3.07 14.30
CA ALA A 388 -9.18 3.85 15.51
C ALA A 388 -9.22 5.37 15.24
N ALA A 389 -8.57 5.82 14.16
CA ALA A 389 -8.56 7.21 13.77
C ALA A 389 -9.95 7.75 13.46
N LEU A 390 -10.78 6.95 12.79
CA LEU A 390 -12.16 7.31 12.51
C LEU A 390 -13.03 7.38 13.76
N LEU A 391 -12.86 6.44 14.69
CA LEU A 391 -13.54 6.51 16.00
C LEU A 391 -13.13 7.77 16.76
N VAL A 392 -11.86 8.15 16.72
CA VAL A 392 -11.38 9.40 17.33
C VAL A 392 -12.04 10.61 16.67
N VAL A 393 -12.11 10.68 15.34
CA VAL A 393 -12.75 11.80 14.63
C VAL A 393 -14.22 11.91 15.03
N ILE A 394 -14.95 10.81 15.06
CA ILE A 394 -16.40 10.80 15.31
C ILE A 394 -16.73 11.17 16.77
N HIS A 395 -15.96 10.67 17.73
CA HIS A 395 -16.26 10.84 19.15
C HIS A 395 -15.54 12.01 19.82
N LEU A 396 -14.32 12.33 19.37
CA LEU A 396 -13.45 13.33 20.01
C LEU A 396 -13.11 14.51 19.10
N GLY A 397 -13.43 14.41 17.82
CA GLY A 397 -13.19 15.45 16.82
C GLY A 397 -11.82 15.42 16.16
N THR A 398 -11.69 16.19 15.10
CA THR A 398 -10.47 16.27 14.27
C THR A 398 -9.27 16.84 15.00
N SER A 399 -9.49 17.78 15.93
CA SER A 399 -8.42 18.39 16.72
C SER A 399 -7.68 17.36 17.58
N VAL A 400 -8.44 16.48 18.24
CA VAL A 400 -7.85 15.40 19.06
C VAL A 400 -7.08 14.42 18.19
N LEU A 401 -7.61 14.08 17.00
CA LEU A 401 -6.89 13.22 16.05
C LEU A 401 -5.53 13.81 15.67
N CYS A 402 -5.47 15.12 15.40
CA CYS A 402 -4.23 15.79 15.05
C CYS A 402 -3.19 15.74 16.18
N TRP A 403 -3.60 15.97 17.43
CA TRP A 403 -2.71 15.85 18.59
C TRP A 403 -2.23 14.41 18.80
N VAL A 404 -3.12 13.42 18.64
CA VAL A 404 -2.75 12.00 18.73
C VAL A 404 -1.75 11.64 17.61
N ALA A 405 -1.99 12.07 16.38
CA ALA A 405 -1.07 11.84 15.27
C ALA A 405 0.32 12.47 15.52
N PHE A 406 0.37 13.67 16.08
CA PHE A 406 1.62 14.32 16.49
C PHE A 406 2.38 13.50 17.53
N ALA A 407 1.72 13.12 18.63
CA ALA A 407 2.33 12.33 19.68
C ALA A 407 2.84 10.97 19.18
N LEU A 408 2.05 10.28 18.37
CA LEU A 408 2.42 9.00 17.75
C LEU A 408 3.57 9.15 16.77
N SER A 409 3.67 10.28 16.05
CA SER A 409 4.80 10.56 15.15
C SER A 409 6.12 10.68 15.92
N LEU A 410 6.11 11.36 17.08
CA LEU A 410 7.30 11.46 17.94
C LEU A 410 7.72 10.08 18.49
N VAL A 411 6.76 9.30 18.98
CA VAL A 411 7.03 7.93 19.44
C VAL A 411 7.57 7.06 18.30
N SER A 412 7.00 7.18 17.12
CA SER A 412 7.42 6.44 15.92
C SER A 412 8.89 6.69 15.58
N VAL A 413 9.35 7.96 15.62
CA VAL A 413 10.77 8.29 15.38
C VAL A 413 11.67 7.59 16.39
N VAL A 414 11.34 7.69 17.69
CA VAL A 414 12.14 7.05 18.73
C VAL A 414 12.20 5.54 18.53
N VAL A 415 11.06 4.91 18.27
CA VAL A 415 10.98 3.45 18.04
C VAL A 415 11.79 3.03 16.81
N VAL A 416 11.68 3.77 15.70
CA VAL A 416 12.45 3.46 14.48
C VAL A 416 13.94 3.61 14.72
N LEU A 417 14.39 4.68 15.39
CA LEU A 417 15.81 4.89 15.68
C LEU A 417 16.39 3.82 16.60
N LEU A 418 15.61 3.34 17.58
CA LEU A 418 16.05 2.32 18.53
C LEU A 418 16.05 0.90 17.93
N ARG A 419 15.08 0.61 17.05
CA ARG A 419 14.86 -0.76 16.55
C ARG A 419 15.44 -1.00 15.16
N LEU A 420 15.83 0.03 14.43
CA LEU A 420 16.42 -0.14 13.11
C LEU A 420 17.79 -0.82 13.25
N PRO A 421 18.02 -1.96 12.58
CA PRO A 421 19.27 -2.68 12.66
C PRO A 421 20.45 -1.80 12.21
N ARG A 422 21.53 -1.76 13.01
CA ARG A 422 22.71 -0.93 12.74
C ARG A 422 23.39 -1.29 11.42
N GLU A 423 23.22 -2.50 10.94
CA GLU A 423 23.82 -3.02 9.71
C GLU A 423 23.12 -2.56 8.41
N LEU A 424 21.96 -1.91 8.51
CA LEU A 424 21.38 -1.15 7.40
C LEU A 424 22.11 0.18 7.14
N LYS A 425 23.18 0.45 7.90
CA LYS A 425 23.98 1.68 7.80
C LYS A 425 25.02 1.64 6.69
N VAL A 426 25.16 0.52 5.97
CA VAL A 426 26.13 0.38 4.86
C VAL A 426 25.43 0.25 3.52
#